data_5b918022214e26d2defd559dacee713f
#
_entry.id   5b918022214e26d2defd559dacee713f
#
_cell.length_a   1.000
_cell.length_b   1.000
_cell.length_c   1.000
_cell.angle_alpha   90.00
_cell.angle_beta   90.00
_cell.angle_gamma   90.00
#
_symmetry.space_group_name_H-M   'P 1'
#
loop_
_entity.id
_entity.type
_entity.pdbx_description
1 polymer ?
#
loop_
_entity_poly.entity_id
_entity_poly.type
_entity_poly.pdbx_seq_one_letter_code
_entity_poly.pdbx_strand_id
1 'polypeptide(L)'
;MKDKQTKQGKQDDRPILTTRQGHPVSDNQSLRSVGERGPATLENYQFIEKITHFDRERIPERVVHARGTGAHGWFEAYGKIGNEPAEKYTRAKVLTQTGVRTPVFVRFSTVIGGKDSPETARDPRGFAVKLKTVDGNWDLVGNNLKVFFIRDAIKFPDMIHAFKPDPVTNRQEPWRFYDFVSQTPEALHMVTWVKSPWGIPANYREMEGSGVN
;
A
#
# COMPACT_ATOMS: atom_id res chain seq x y z
N MET A 1 -29.74 -43.41 -17.67
CA MET A 1 -28.76 -42.36 -17.43
C MET A 1 -29.52 -41.18 -16.86
N LYS A 2 -29.35 -40.88 -15.55
CA LYS A 2 -30.02 -39.74 -14.89
C LYS A 2 -29.01 -38.61 -14.84
N ASP A 3 -29.33 -37.53 -15.51
CA ASP A 3 -28.55 -36.29 -15.49
C ASP A 3 -28.47 -35.74 -14.06
N LYS A 4 -27.27 -35.70 -13.51
CA LYS A 4 -26.96 -34.91 -12.31
C LYS A 4 -26.85 -33.46 -12.72
N GLN A 5 -27.94 -32.69 -12.63
CA GLN A 5 -27.89 -31.25 -12.64
C GLN A 5 -27.10 -30.78 -11.41
N THR A 6 -25.91 -30.27 -11.64
CA THR A 6 -25.11 -29.58 -10.65
C THR A 6 -25.83 -28.29 -10.27
N LYS A 7 -26.36 -28.22 -9.06
CA LYS A 7 -26.95 -27.01 -8.49
C LYS A 7 -25.79 -25.97 -8.41
N GLN A 8 -25.73 -25.03 -9.34
CA GLN A 8 -24.98 -23.81 -9.18
C GLN A 8 -25.52 -23.14 -7.90
N GLY A 9 -24.63 -23.01 -6.90
CA GLY A 9 -24.95 -22.27 -5.69
C GLY A 9 -25.29 -20.83 -6.10
N LYS A 10 -26.46 -20.36 -5.67
CA LYS A 10 -26.81 -18.93 -5.82
C LYS A 10 -25.69 -18.10 -5.20
N GLN A 11 -25.03 -17.30 -6.02
CA GLN A 11 -24.12 -16.28 -5.55
C GLN A 11 -24.92 -15.37 -4.61
N ASP A 12 -24.40 -15.15 -3.41
CA ASP A 12 -25.04 -14.28 -2.42
C ASP A 12 -24.83 -12.83 -2.86
N ASP A 13 -25.84 -12.24 -3.50
CA ASP A 13 -25.82 -10.88 -4.04
C ASP A 13 -25.99 -9.79 -2.97
N ARG A 14 -25.95 -10.17 -1.67
CA ARG A 14 -26.03 -9.15 -0.61
C ARG A 14 -24.82 -8.23 -0.65
N PRO A 15 -25.02 -6.92 -0.49
CA PRO A 15 -23.92 -5.98 -0.45
C PRO A 15 -22.97 -6.30 0.72
N ILE A 16 -21.70 -6.39 0.42
CA ILE A 16 -20.64 -6.60 1.42
C ILE A 16 -20.38 -5.26 2.11
N LEU A 17 -20.41 -5.25 3.45
CA LEU A 17 -19.97 -4.09 4.23
C LEU A 17 -18.47 -3.89 4.03
N THR A 18 -18.07 -2.67 3.69
CA THR A 18 -16.66 -2.34 3.46
C THR A 18 -16.22 -1.11 4.26
N THR A 19 -14.91 -1.01 4.51
CA THR A 19 -14.26 0.22 4.96
C THR A 19 -14.34 1.30 3.87
N ARG A 20 -13.93 2.53 4.18
CA ARG A 20 -13.83 3.62 3.21
C ARG A 20 -12.88 3.31 2.04
N GLN A 21 -11.90 2.45 2.25
CA GLN A 21 -10.94 2.00 1.24
C GLN A 21 -11.46 0.80 0.42
N GLY A 22 -12.66 0.29 0.76
CA GLY A 22 -13.28 -0.84 0.07
C GLY A 22 -12.82 -2.21 0.55
N HIS A 23 -12.18 -2.30 1.71
CA HIS A 23 -11.84 -3.59 2.32
C HIS A 23 -13.06 -4.20 2.99
N PRO A 24 -13.31 -5.51 2.82
CA PRO A 24 -14.48 -6.16 3.40
C PRO A 24 -14.40 -6.17 4.94
N VAL A 25 -15.54 -5.90 5.56
CA VAL A 25 -15.73 -5.98 7.00
C VAL A 25 -16.68 -7.14 7.28
N SER A 26 -16.13 -8.24 7.77
CA SER A 26 -16.93 -9.46 8.08
C SER A 26 -17.75 -9.32 9.36
N ASP A 27 -17.25 -8.55 10.31
CA ASP A 27 -17.89 -8.31 11.60
C ASP A 27 -17.56 -6.88 12.08
N ASN A 28 -18.57 -6.07 12.29
CA ASN A 28 -18.41 -4.69 12.78
C ASN A 28 -18.84 -4.53 14.26
N GLN A 29 -19.09 -5.61 14.97
CA GLN A 29 -19.51 -5.60 16.37
C GLN A 29 -18.52 -6.25 17.33
N SER A 30 -17.70 -7.19 16.86
CA SER A 30 -16.66 -7.86 17.65
C SER A 30 -15.40 -7.01 17.75
N LEU A 31 -15.52 -5.83 18.31
CA LEU A 31 -14.40 -4.92 18.56
C LEU A 31 -13.76 -5.27 19.91
N ARG A 32 -12.47 -4.91 20.04
CA ARG A 32 -11.79 -5.05 21.32
C ARG A 32 -12.44 -4.17 22.37
N SER A 33 -12.79 -4.75 23.51
CA SER A 33 -13.48 -4.08 24.60
C SER A 33 -12.68 -4.16 25.90
N VAL A 34 -13.05 -3.34 26.86
CA VAL A 34 -12.53 -3.41 28.24
C VAL A 34 -13.21 -4.59 28.95
N GLY A 35 -12.49 -5.72 29.06
CA GLY A 35 -13.05 -6.96 29.59
C GLY A 35 -14.14 -7.53 28.69
N GLU A 36 -14.89 -8.52 29.20
CA GLU A 36 -15.88 -9.26 28.42
C GLU A 36 -17.14 -8.45 28.06
N ARG A 37 -17.50 -7.44 28.85
CA ARG A 37 -18.75 -6.67 28.71
C ARG A 37 -18.56 -5.15 28.72
N GLY A 38 -17.32 -4.70 28.67
CA GLY A 38 -17.01 -3.27 28.66
C GLY A 38 -17.23 -2.61 27.31
N PRO A 39 -17.10 -1.29 27.22
CA PRO A 39 -17.17 -0.56 25.96
C PRO A 39 -16.01 -0.93 25.05
N ALA A 40 -16.21 -0.80 23.73
CA ALA A 40 -15.14 -0.90 22.76
C ALA A 40 -14.10 0.19 22.99
N THR A 41 -12.83 -0.17 22.86
CA THR A 41 -11.71 0.76 23.07
C THR A 41 -11.16 1.27 21.75
N LEU A 42 -10.78 2.54 21.72
CA LEU A 42 -9.94 3.11 20.69
C LEU A 42 -8.48 3.00 21.16
N GLU A 43 -7.77 2.01 20.65
CA GLU A 43 -6.37 1.82 20.98
C GLU A 43 -5.50 2.86 20.27
N ASN A 44 -4.56 3.43 21.02
CA ASN A 44 -3.59 4.37 20.48
C ASN A 44 -4.22 5.55 19.72
N TYR A 45 -5.12 6.26 20.36
CA TYR A 45 -5.79 7.42 19.79
C TYR A 45 -4.80 8.46 19.23
N GLN A 46 -3.71 8.73 19.96
CA GLN A 46 -2.68 9.69 19.53
C GLN A 46 -2.03 9.28 18.20
N PHE A 47 -1.81 7.99 17.98
CA PHE A 47 -1.26 7.50 16.72
C PHE A 47 -2.24 7.71 15.56
N ILE A 48 -3.50 7.38 15.75
CA ILE A 48 -4.55 7.59 14.74
C ILE A 48 -4.67 9.08 14.41
N GLU A 49 -4.66 9.94 15.42
CA GLU A 49 -4.74 11.38 15.24
C GLU A 49 -3.53 11.93 14.49
N LYS A 50 -2.32 11.54 14.89
CA LYS A 50 -1.07 11.92 14.21
C LYS A 50 -1.09 11.55 12.72
N ILE A 51 -1.44 10.32 12.37
CA ILE A 51 -1.48 9.85 10.98
C ILE A 51 -2.58 10.56 10.19
N THR A 52 -3.77 10.68 10.74
CA THR A 52 -4.89 11.32 10.01
C THR A 52 -4.70 12.82 9.83
N HIS A 53 -4.06 13.50 10.77
CA HIS A 53 -3.67 14.90 10.63
C HIS A 53 -2.63 15.07 9.53
N PHE A 54 -1.58 14.28 9.59
CA PHE A 54 -0.52 14.24 8.59
C PHE A 54 -1.06 14.01 7.17
N ASP A 55 -1.97 13.06 6.98
CA ASP A 55 -2.55 12.75 5.67
C ASP A 55 -3.32 13.92 5.04
N ARG A 56 -3.71 14.91 5.84
CA ARG A 56 -4.48 16.08 5.40
C ARG A 56 -3.67 17.36 5.25
N GLU A 57 -2.38 17.33 5.53
CA GLU A 57 -1.54 18.55 5.50
C GLU A 57 -1.42 19.17 4.10
N ARG A 58 -1.56 18.38 3.04
CA ARG A 58 -1.27 18.79 1.67
C ARG A 58 -2.47 18.70 0.73
N ILE A 59 -3.67 18.80 1.23
CA ILE A 59 -4.87 18.86 0.38
C ILE A 59 -4.77 20.08 -0.57
N PRO A 60 -5.01 19.87 -1.88
CA PRO A 60 -5.68 18.75 -2.55
C PRO A 60 -4.77 17.62 -3.04
N GLU A 61 -3.48 17.66 -2.86
CA GLU A 61 -2.60 16.56 -3.26
C GLU A 61 -2.41 15.54 -2.14
N ARG A 62 -1.91 14.35 -2.49
CA ARG A 62 -1.52 13.34 -1.50
C ARG A 62 -0.29 13.82 -0.73
N VAL A 63 -0.21 13.49 0.56
CA VAL A 63 0.93 13.81 1.40
C VAL A 63 2.22 13.12 0.91
N VAL A 64 2.10 11.92 0.36
CA VAL A 64 3.14 11.20 -0.39
C VAL A 64 2.53 10.59 -1.65
N HIS A 65 3.33 10.20 -2.61
CA HIS A 65 2.89 9.65 -3.89
C HIS A 65 1.95 10.59 -4.68
N ALA A 66 2.16 11.90 -4.59
CA ALA A 66 1.29 12.89 -5.21
C ALA A 66 1.31 12.78 -6.75
N ARG A 67 2.50 12.70 -7.35
CA ARG A 67 2.64 12.48 -8.79
C ARG A 67 2.58 11.00 -9.12
N GLY A 68 1.75 10.64 -10.10
CA GLY A 68 1.64 9.25 -10.54
C GLY A 68 0.70 9.06 -11.71
N THR A 69 0.84 7.90 -12.34
CA THR A 69 0.02 7.45 -13.47
C THR A 69 -0.65 6.13 -13.13
N GLY A 70 -1.88 5.96 -13.56
CA GLY A 70 -2.63 4.73 -13.34
C GLY A 70 -3.08 4.07 -14.63
N ALA A 71 -3.33 2.77 -14.56
CA ALA A 71 -3.88 1.98 -15.65
C ALA A 71 -4.92 0.99 -15.12
N HIS A 72 -5.97 0.80 -15.92
CA HIS A 72 -6.94 -0.26 -15.71
C HIS A 72 -6.49 -1.52 -16.46
N GLY A 73 -6.82 -2.68 -15.92
CA GLY A 73 -6.48 -3.94 -16.54
C GLY A 73 -7.18 -5.13 -15.88
N TRP A 74 -6.65 -6.31 -16.15
CA TRP A 74 -7.15 -7.55 -15.61
C TRP A 74 -6.00 -8.34 -15.01
N PHE A 75 -6.25 -8.97 -13.89
CA PHE A 75 -5.37 -9.96 -13.28
C PHE A 75 -5.97 -11.35 -13.48
N GLU A 76 -5.16 -12.28 -13.90
CA GLU A 76 -5.53 -13.69 -14.03
C GLU A 76 -4.42 -14.52 -13.38
N ALA A 77 -4.80 -15.35 -12.41
CA ALA A 77 -3.85 -16.19 -11.70
C ALA A 77 -3.48 -17.44 -12.50
N TYR A 78 -2.24 -17.84 -12.43
CA TYR A 78 -1.79 -19.12 -12.98
C TYR A 78 -2.20 -20.32 -12.12
N GLY A 79 -2.67 -20.10 -10.89
CA GLY A 79 -3.06 -21.13 -9.93
C GLY A 79 -1.91 -22.02 -9.46
N LYS A 80 -0.66 -21.66 -9.76
CA LYS A 80 0.54 -22.41 -9.38
C LYS A 80 1.75 -21.51 -9.21
N ILE A 81 2.69 -21.96 -8.40
CA ILE A 81 4.02 -21.35 -8.21
C ILE A 81 5.05 -22.43 -8.58
N GLY A 82 5.71 -22.25 -9.72
CA GLY A 82 6.50 -23.34 -10.30
C GLY A 82 5.62 -24.54 -10.65
N ASN A 83 5.93 -25.72 -10.07
CA ASN A 83 5.16 -26.95 -10.27
C ASN A 83 4.12 -27.21 -9.16
N GLU A 84 4.06 -26.37 -8.15
CA GLU A 84 3.18 -26.55 -7.00
C GLU A 84 1.88 -25.76 -7.15
N PRO A 85 0.71 -26.31 -6.76
CA PRO A 85 -0.54 -25.58 -6.76
C PRO A 85 -0.49 -24.41 -5.76
N ALA A 86 -1.11 -23.28 -6.12
CA ALA A 86 -1.10 -22.07 -5.31
C ALA A 86 -1.79 -22.25 -3.95
N GLU A 87 -2.77 -23.15 -3.86
CA GLU A 87 -3.49 -23.50 -2.63
C GLU A 87 -2.56 -24.02 -1.51
N LYS A 88 -1.39 -24.53 -1.86
CA LYS A 88 -0.39 -24.93 -0.87
C LYS A 88 0.16 -23.75 -0.07
N TYR A 89 0.14 -22.56 -0.64
CA TYR A 89 0.76 -21.35 -0.10
C TYR A 89 -0.25 -20.29 0.33
N THR A 90 -1.44 -20.26 -0.26
CA THR A 90 -2.44 -19.23 0.02
C THR A 90 -3.87 -19.75 -0.10
N ARG A 91 -4.78 -19.14 0.68
CA ARG A 91 -6.23 -19.35 0.58
C ARG A 91 -6.93 -18.27 -0.25
N ALA A 92 -6.20 -17.26 -0.71
CA ALA A 92 -6.77 -16.15 -1.46
C ALA A 92 -7.29 -16.64 -2.81
N LYS A 93 -8.59 -16.63 -3.02
CA LYS A 93 -9.24 -17.11 -4.25
C LYS A 93 -8.70 -16.42 -5.49
N VAL A 94 -8.40 -15.13 -5.41
CA VAL A 94 -7.85 -14.35 -6.52
C VAL A 94 -6.51 -14.89 -7.02
N LEU A 95 -5.76 -15.64 -6.18
CA LEU A 95 -4.47 -16.26 -6.54
C LEU A 95 -4.57 -17.74 -6.88
N THR A 96 -5.65 -18.41 -6.43
CA THR A 96 -5.80 -19.87 -6.59
C THR A 96 -6.71 -20.24 -7.76
N GLN A 97 -7.70 -19.40 -8.09
CA GLN A 97 -8.62 -19.67 -9.17
C GLN A 97 -8.04 -19.29 -10.54
N THR A 98 -7.84 -20.28 -11.39
CA THR A 98 -7.39 -20.08 -12.78
C THR A 98 -8.55 -19.69 -13.69
N GLY A 99 -8.26 -18.96 -14.78
CA GLY A 99 -9.24 -18.57 -15.78
C GLY A 99 -10.22 -17.48 -15.34
N VAL A 100 -10.06 -16.95 -14.14
CA VAL A 100 -10.88 -15.84 -13.63
C VAL A 100 -10.14 -14.52 -13.84
N ARG A 101 -10.76 -13.63 -14.62
CA ARG A 101 -10.26 -12.27 -14.83
C ARG A 101 -10.78 -11.34 -13.75
N THR A 102 -9.89 -10.93 -12.86
CA THR A 102 -10.18 -9.96 -11.80
C THR A 102 -9.85 -8.55 -12.30
N PRO A 103 -10.79 -7.59 -12.28
CA PRO A 103 -10.48 -6.21 -12.65
C PRO A 103 -9.44 -5.61 -11.71
N VAL A 104 -8.45 -4.92 -12.28
CA VAL A 104 -7.41 -4.26 -11.48
C VAL A 104 -7.25 -2.80 -11.88
N PHE A 105 -6.82 -2.02 -10.92
CA PHE A 105 -6.27 -0.70 -11.15
C PHE A 105 -4.85 -0.67 -10.59
N VAL A 106 -3.89 -0.34 -11.44
CA VAL A 106 -2.47 -0.23 -11.07
C VAL A 106 -2.09 1.24 -11.07
N ARG A 107 -1.29 1.64 -10.07
CA ARG A 107 -0.77 3.00 -10.00
C ARG A 107 0.73 2.98 -9.75
N PHE A 108 1.46 3.65 -10.64
CA PHE A 108 2.88 3.98 -10.46
C PHE A 108 3.00 5.42 -9.98
N SER A 109 3.94 5.70 -9.09
CA SER A 109 4.10 7.04 -8.53
C SER A 109 5.53 7.32 -8.09
N THR A 110 5.88 8.60 -7.98
CA THR A 110 6.99 9.06 -7.13
C THR A 110 6.55 8.97 -5.66
N VAL A 111 7.43 9.26 -4.71
CA VAL A 111 7.10 9.15 -3.27
C VAL A 111 7.13 10.52 -2.59
N ILE A 112 8.31 11.15 -2.54
CA ILE A 112 8.52 12.39 -1.79
C ILE A 112 8.07 13.63 -2.56
N GLY A 113 8.24 13.63 -3.87
CA GLY A 113 7.90 14.76 -4.72
C GLY A 113 6.42 15.15 -4.68
N GLY A 114 6.10 16.44 -4.81
CA GLY A 114 4.75 16.94 -5.02
C GLY A 114 4.21 16.59 -6.42
N LYS A 115 2.95 16.90 -6.71
CA LYS A 115 2.29 16.59 -7.98
C LYS A 115 3.01 17.13 -9.22
N ASP A 116 3.70 18.23 -9.09
CA ASP A 116 4.42 18.91 -10.19
C ASP A 116 5.93 18.60 -10.21
N SER A 117 6.40 17.69 -9.34
CA SER A 117 7.80 17.31 -9.29
C SER A 117 8.23 16.55 -10.56
N PRO A 118 9.48 16.71 -11.04
CA PRO A 118 9.95 15.96 -12.19
C PRO A 118 10.12 14.47 -11.86
N GLU A 119 9.77 13.59 -12.81
CA GLU A 119 9.96 12.14 -12.63
C GLU A 119 11.44 11.73 -12.62
N THR A 120 12.31 12.57 -13.16
CA THR A 120 13.76 12.37 -13.15
C THR A 120 14.40 12.76 -11.81
N ALA A 121 13.62 13.31 -10.87
CA ALA A 121 14.12 13.55 -9.53
C ALA A 121 14.45 12.23 -8.82
N ARG A 122 15.49 12.29 -8.00
CA ARG A 122 15.90 11.16 -7.15
C ARG A 122 14.83 10.91 -6.08
N ASP A 123 14.17 9.76 -6.18
CA ASP A 123 13.05 9.43 -5.32
C ASP A 123 12.76 7.91 -5.41
N PRO A 124 12.29 7.25 -4.36
CA PRO A 124 11.67 5.93 -4.50
C PRO A 124 10.48 5.97 -5.48
N ARG A 125 10.12 4.80 -6.00
CA ARG A 125 8.95 4.65 -6.87
C ARG A 125 7.92 3.78 -6.21
N GLY A 126 6.69 4.26 -6.18
CA GLY A 126 5.55 3.51 -5.67
C GLY A 126 4.93 2.64 -6.76
N PHE A 127 4.46 1.48 -6.34
CA PHE A 127 3.72 0.53 -7.15
C PHE A 127 2.55 -0.02 -6.34
N ALA A 128 1.34 0.28 -6.74
CA ALA A 128 0.15 -0.19 -6.07
C ALA A 128 -0.79 -0.90 -7.04
N VAL A 129 -1.31 -2.04 -6.62
CA VAL A 129 -2.31 -2.82 -7.38
C VAL A 129 -3.55 -2.99 -6.52
N LYS A 130 -4.67 -2.47 -7.00
CA LYS A 130 -5.98 -2.71 -6.40
C LYS A 130 -6.71 -3.76 -7.21
N LEU A 131 -6.92 -4.94 -6.61
CA LEU A 131 -7.70 -6.02 -7.20
C LEU A 131 -9.15 -5.93 -6.70
N LYS A 132 -10.09 -5.82 -7.62
CA LYS A 132 -11.51 -5.77 -7.32
C LYS A 132 -12.07 -7.18 -7.35
N THR A 133 -11.92 -7.90 -6.26
CA THR A 133 -12.38 -9.29 -6.15
C THR A 133 -13.86 -9.36 -5.79
N VAL A 134 -14.46 -10.53 -5.93
CA VAL A 134 -15.84 -10.79 -5.51
C VAL A 134 -16.03 -10.70 -3.99
N ASP A 135 -14.94 -10.88 -3.23
CA ASP A 135 -14.95 -10.80 -1.77
C ASP A 135 -14.57 -9.37 -1.27
N GLY A 136 -14.49 -8.38 -2.17
CA GLY A 136 -14.11 -6.99 -1.89
C GLY A 136 -12.74 -6.62 -2.49
N ASN A 137 -12.27 -5.43 -2.20
CA ASN A 137 -10.97 -4.98 -2.69
C ASN A 137 -9.83 -5.70 -1.96
N TRP A 138 -8.83 -6.11 -2.72
CA TRP A 138 -7.56 -6.61 -2.20
C TRP A 138 -6.43 -5.76 -2.78
N ASP A 139 -5.67 -5.13 -1.90
CA ASP A 139 -4.67 -4.15 -2.28
C ASP A 139 -3.26 -4.69 -2.03
N LEU A 140 -2.39 -4.53 -3.02
CA LEU A 140 -0.97 -4.75 -2.91
C LEU A 140 -0.29 -3.40 -3.04
N VAL A 141 0.41 -2.98 -1.99
CA VAL A 141 1.13 -1.70 -1.95
C VAL A 141 2.62 -1.98 -1.84
N GLY A 142 3.38 -1.43 -2.76
CA GLY A 142 4.82 -1.65 -2.81
C GLY A 142 5.60 -0.41 -3.23
N ASN A 143 6.89 -0.49 -3.00
CA ASN A 143 7.90 0.46 -3.48
C ASN A 143 9.04 -0.30 -4.13
N ASN A 144 9.87 0.38 -4.90
CA ASN A 144 11.11 -0.21 -5.44
C ASN A 144 12.28 -0.18 -4.45
N LEU A 145 11.98 -0.27 -3.16
CA LEU A 145 12.96 -0.38 -2.07
C LEU A 145 13.05 -1.84 -1.63
N LYS A 146 14.23 -2.36 -1.38
CA LYS A 146 14.42 -3.73 -0.88
C LYS A 146 13.98 -3.88 0.57
N VAL A 147 14.12 -2.82 1.34
CA VAL A 147 13.76 -2.77 2.77
C VAL A 147 13.05 -1.45 3.04
N PHE A 148 11.97 -1.50 3.82
CA PHE A 148 11.29 -0.29 4.22
C PHE A 148 12.16 0.55 5.16
N PHE A 149 12.00 1.84 5.16
CA PHE A 149 12.93 2.80 5.77
C PHE A 149 12.71 3.03 7.26
N ILE A 150 11.59 2.57 7.80
CA ILE A 150 11.28 2.61 9.24
C ILE A 150 10.61 1.32 9.67
N ARG A 151 10.77 0.95 10.94
CA ARG A 151 10.08 -0.19 11.55
C ARG A 151 8.75 0.19 12.18
N ASP A 152 8.71 1.38 12.78
CA ASP A 152 7.56 1.84 13.54
C ASP A 152 6.81 2.93 12.76
N ALA A 153 5.56 2.65 12.43
CA ALA A 153 4.73 3.55 11.64
C ALA A 153 4.50 4.93 12.31
N ILE A 154 4.67 5.06 13.62
CA ILE A 154 4.60 6.35 14.33
C ILE A 154 5.66 7.34 13.85
N LYS A 155 6.78 6.85 13.33
CA LYS A 155 7.87 7.66 12.77
C LYS A 155 7.62 8.14 11.35
N PHE A 156 6.56 7.63 10.68
CA PHE A 156 6.32 7.92 9.26
C PHE A 156 6.11 9.43 8.99
N PRO A 157 5.26 10.14 9.74
CA PRO A 157 5.11 11.59 9.55
C PRO A 157 6.42 12.35 9.76
N ASP A 158 7.17 12.01 10.78
CA ASP A 158 8.45 12.69 11.11
C ASP A 158 9.48 12.51 9.99
N MET A 159 9.57 11.29 9.44
CA MET A 159 10.42 11.01 8.29
C MET A 159 9.99 11.82 7.06
N ILE A 160 8.72 11.86 6.74
CA ILE A 160 8.23 12.61 5.58
C ILE A 160 8.45 14.11 5.76
N HIS A 161 8.22 14.66 6.96
CA HIS A 161 8.54 16.06 7.27
C HIS A 161 10.03 16.36 7.13
N ALA A 162 10.90 15.41 7.46
CA ALA A 162 12.34 15.57 7.30
C ALA A 162 12.80 15.57 5.82
N PHE A 163 12.10 14.86 4.96
CA PHE A 163 12.48 14.65 3.57
C PHE A 163 11.76 15.58 2.58
N LYS A 164 10.58 16.07 2.91
CA LYS A 164 9.79 16.96 2.05
C LYS A 164 10.09 18.43 2.33
N PRO A 165 9.86 19.29 1.33
CA PRO A 165 9.77 20.73 1.57
C PRO A 165 8.66 21.05 2.59
N ASP A 166 8.87 22.06 3.38
CA ASP A 166 7.87 22.59 4.30
C ASP A 166 6.58 22.98 3.54
N PRO A 167 5.39 22.57 4.00
CA PRO A 167 4.15 22.76 3.27
C PRO A 167 3.72 24.23 3.11
N VAL A 168 4.21 25.12 3.96
CA VAL A 168 3.89 26.55 3.93
C VAL A 168 4.90 27.33 3.09
N THR A 169 6.19 27.10 3.33
CA THR A 169 7.28 27.86 2.71
C THR A 169 7.80 27.25 1.41
N ASN A 170 7.47 25.97 1.17
CA ASN A 170 8.00 25.14 0.07
C ASN A 170 9.54 25.08 0.02
N ARG A 171 10.20 25.27 1.17
CA ARG A 171 11.64 25.16 1.30
C ARG A 171 12.01 23.84 1.95
N GLN A 172 12.98 23.17 1.36
CA GLN A 172 13.61 22.00 1.97
C GLN A 172 14.72 22.46 2.91
N GLU A 173 14.71 21.91 4.10
CA GLU A 173 15.73 22.18 5.12
C GLU A 173 16.59 20.93 5.32
N PRO A 174 17.79 20.85 4.69
CA PRO A 174 18.63 19.66 4.70
C PRO A 174 19.01 19.15 6.10
N TRP A 175 19.08 20.03 7.07
CA TRP A 175 19.42 19.67 8.44
C TRP A 175 18.38 18.73 9.07
N ARG A 176 17.10 18.88 8.75
CA ARG A 176 16.03 17.97 9.22
C ARG A 176 16.24 16.54 8.75
N PHE A 177 16.70 16.38 7.51
CA PHE A 177 17.04 15.08 6.94
C PHE A 177 18.15 14.40 7.73
N TYR A 178 19.26 15.12 7.98
CA TYR A 178 20.39 14.55 8.70
C TYR A 178 20.08 14.29 10.17
N ASP A 179 19.31 15.17 10.80
CA ASP A 179 18.84 14.96 12.18
C ASP A 179 18.00 13.68 12.29
N PHE A 180 16.99 13.52 11.44
CA PHE A 180 16.15 12.33 11.44
C PHE A 180 16.97 11.05 11.24
N VAL A 181 17.84 11.01 10.24
CA VAL A 181 18.64 9.83 9.91
C VAL A 181 19.63 9.48 11.02
N SER A 182 20.21 10.48 11.69
CA SER A 182 21.12 10.25 12.82
C SER A 182 20.45 9.59 14.00
N GLN A 183 19.15 9.87 14.21
CA GLN A 183 18.34 9.30 15.28
C GLN A 183 17.58 8.03 14.86
N THR A 184 17.58 7.70 13.56
CA THR A 184 16.81 6.57 13.01
C THR A 184 17.72 5.74 12.09
N PRO A 185 18.66 4.97 12.64
CA PRO A 185 19.67 4.25 11.86
C PRO A 185 19.07 3.20 10.90
N GLU A 186 17.88 2.67 11.16
CA GLU A 186 17.19 1.78 10.24
C GLU A 186 16.90 2.44 8.87
N ALA A 187 16.86 3.76 8.79
CA ALA A 187 16.64 4.50 7.55
C ALA A 187 17.89 4.54 6.64
N LEU A 188 19.07 4.20 7.14
CA LEU A 188 20.33 4.31 6.39
C LEU A 188 20.36 3.47 5.11
N HIS A 189 19.76 2.28 5.14
CA HIS A 189 19.69 1.45 3.93
C HIS A 189 18.94 2.16 2.80
N MET A 190 17.78 2.73 3.08
CA MET A 190 17.01 3.50 2.10
C MET A 190 17.79 4.74 1.63
N VAL A 191 18.45 5.46 2.54
CA VAL A 191 19.23 6.66 2.19
C VAL A 191 20.37 6.32 1.22
N THR A 192 21.12 5.26 1.49
CA THR A 192 22.20 4.81 0.61
C THR A 192 21.66 4.34 -0.73
N TRP A 193 20.54 3.62 -0.73
CA TRP A 193 19.88 3.16 -1.95
C TRP A 193 19.39 4.34 -2.79
N VAL A 194 18.67 5.31 -2.22
CA VAL A 194 18.17 6.49 -2.93
C VAL A 194 19.32 7.36 -3.46
N LYS A 195 20.46 7.43 -2.75
CA LYS A 195 21.65 8.18 -3.20
C LYS A 195 22.44 7.45 -4.29
N SER A 196 22.25 6.16 -4.46
CA SER A 196 22.86 5.36 -5.52
C SER A 196 22.17 5.61 -6.90
N PRO A 197 22.69 5.05 -8.00
CA PRO A 197 22.02 5.09 -9.31
C PRO A 197 20.58 4.59 -9.29
N TRP A 198 20.24 3.64 -8.43
CA TRP A 198 18.90 3.08 -8.27
C TRP A 198 17.81 4.10 -7.89
N GLY A 199 18.20 5.22 -7.30
CA GLY A 199 17.28 6.32 -6.96
C GLY A 199 16.72 7.06 -8.18
N ILE A 200 17.30 6.85 -9.37
CA ILE A 200 16.82 7.38 -10.65
C ILE A 200 16.85 6.26 -11.69
N PRO A 201 15.89 5.34 -11.69
CA PRO A 201 15.85 4.26 -12.67
C PRO A 201 15.59 4.82 -14.07
N ALA A 202 16.38 4.40 -15.06
CA ALA A 202 16.23 4.84 -16.44
C ALA A 202 15.06 4.17 -17.15
N ASN A 203 14.64 2.99 -16.69
CA ASN A 203 13.53 2.23 -17.26
C ASN A 203 12.96 1.24 -16.21
N TYR A 204 11.81 0.64 -16.54
CA TYR A 204 11.13 -0.32 -15.64
C TYR A 204 11.94 -1.56 -15.30
N ARG A 205 12.88 -1.98 -16.14
CA ARG A 205 13.73 -3.16 -15.86
C ARG A 205 14.74 -2.91 -14.74
N GLU A 206 15.05 -1.65 -14.50
CA GLU A 206 15.91 -1.23 -13.39
C GLU A 206 15.16 -1.03 -12.07
N MET A 207 13.82 -1.09 -12.14
CA MET A 207 12.98 -1.08 -10.94
C MET A 207 12.91 -2.50 -10.39
N GLU A 208 13.94 -2.93 -9.66
CA GLU A 208 13.89 -4.21 -8.97
C GLU A 208 12.69 -4.25 -8.01
N GLY A 209 11.94 -5.34 -8.11
CA GLY A 209 10.76 -5.58 -7.31
C GLY A 209 11.05 -5.46 -5.82
N SER A 210 10.29 -4.62 -5.21
CA SER A 210 10.42 -4.23 -3.83
C SER A 210 9.62 -5.11 -2.91
N GLY A 211 9.98 -5.05 -1.66
CA GLY A 211 9.14 -5.59 -0.62
C GLY A 211 7.73 -4.99 -0.67
N VAL A 212 6.76 -5.84 -0.47
CA VAL A 212 5.38 -5.47 -0.18
C VAL A 212 5.34 -5.07 1.30
N ASN A 213 4.83 -3.89 1.58
CA ASN A 213 4.65 -3.40 2.95
C ASN A 213 3.29 -3.82 3.48
#